data_246c4c567a8b9aaf4a53274d58a15aa9
#
_entry.id   246c4c567a8b9aaf4a53274d58a15aa9
#
_cell.length_a   1.000
_cell.length_b   1.000
_cell.length_c   1.000
_cell.angle_alpha   90.00
_cell.angle_beta   90.00
_cell.angle_gamma   90.00
#
_symmetry.space_group_name_H-M   'P 1'
#
loop_
_entity.id
_entity.type
_entity.pdbx_description
1 polymer ?
#
loop_
_entity_poly.entity_id
_entity_poly.type
_entity_poly.pdbx_seq_one_letter_code
_entity_poly.pdbx_strand_id
1 'polypeptide(L)'
;MKLSNKEFDKIVQRAIRRIPDEIRQHLDNILITVQQWPDPDLLEEMGYPPDEPLLGVYWGVPLNERSATEPPLYPDTIYIFKGPLEEMCASLAELEEEIEITVVHEIAHFIGISEERLVELGYE
;
A
#
# COMPACT_ATOMS: atom_id res chain seq x y z
N MET A 1 -5.72 18.90 2.52
CA MET A 1 -6.74 18.26 3.40
C MET A 1 -6.04 17.73 4.62
N LYS A 2 -6.60 17.97 5.79
CA LYS A 2 -6.03 17.43 7.03
C LYS A 2 -7.10 16.67 7.80
N LEU A 3 -6.90 15.38 7.95
CA LEU A 3 -7.81 14.51 8.67
C LEU A 3 -7.16 14.03 9.98
N SER A 4 -7.98 13.70 10.98
CA SER A 4 -7.48 13.00 12.15
C SER A 4 -7.05 11.59 11.74
N ASN A 5 -6.22 10.96 12.54
CA ASN A 5 -5.79 9.59 12.28
C ASN A 5 -7.00 8.64 12.24
N LYS A 6 -7.96 8.85 13.10
CA LYS A 6 -9.18 8.05 13.14
C LYS A 6 -10.02 8.18 11.86
N GLU A 7 -10.16 9.41 11.36
CA GLU A 7 -10.88 9.66 10.11
C GLU A 7 -10.15 9.04 8.91
N PHE A 8 -8.84 9.19 8.87
CA PHE A 8 -8.02 8.62 7.81
C PHE A 8 -8.12 7.08 7.82
N ASP A 9 -8.04 6.45 9.00
CA ASP A 9 -8.17 5.01 9.13
C ASP A 9 -9.51 4.49 8.62
N LYS A 10 -10.59 5.23 8.82
CA LYS A 10 -11.89 4.84 8.29
C LYS A 10 -11.90 4.84 6.76
N ILE A 11 -11.23 5.80 6.15
CA ILE A 11 -11.12 5.87 4.69
C ILE A 11 -10.27 4.73 4.17
N VAL A 12 -9.19 4.39 4.86
CA VAL A 12 -8.36 3.23 4.53
C VAL A 12 -9.22 1.96 4.53
N GLN A 13 -10.03 1.75 5.56
CA GLN A 13 -10.91 0.58 5.65
C GLN A 13 -11.92 0.53 4.51
N ARG A 14 -12.49 1.66 4.13
CA ARG A 14 -13.41 1.74 2.97
C ARG A 14 -12.69 1.39 1.68
N ALA A 15 -11.49 1.93 1.49
CA ALA A 15 -10.69 1.67 0.30
C ALA A 15 -10.39 0.18 0.16
N ILE A 16 -10.00 -0.48 1.24
CA ILE A 16 -9.70 -1.91 1.24
C ILE A 16 -10.92 -2.74 0.85
N ARG A 17 -12.11 -2.37 1.34
CA ARG A 17 -13.35 -3.09 1.01
C ARG A 17 -13.73 -3.00 -0.46
N ARG A 18 -13.25 -1.98 -1.17
CA ARG A 18 -13.51 -1.81 -2.61
C ARG A 18 -12.62 -2.69 -3.47
N ILE A 19 -11.55 -3.22 -2.91
CA ILE A 19 -10.60 -4.05 -3.65
C ILE A 19 -11.26 -5.37 -4.03
N PRO A 20 -11.14 -5.82 -5.30
CA PRO A 20 -11.70 -7.11 -5.73
C PRO A 20 -11.20 -8.28 -4.88
N ASP A 21 -12.05 -9.28 -4.66
CA ASP A 21 -11.72 -10.45 -3.84
C ASP A 21 -10.47 -11.18 -4.32
N GLU A 22 -10.24 -11.21 -5.61
CA GLU A 22 -9.06 -11.83 -6.22
C GLU A 22 -7.75 -11.27 -5.63
N ILE A 23 -7.74 -9.98 -5.32
CA ILE A 23 -6.58 -9.31 -4.73
C ILE A 23 -6.70 -9.27 -3.20
N ARG A 24 -7.88 -8.92 -2.70
CA ARG A 24 -8.11 -8.72 -1.26
C ARG A 24 -7.78 -9.96 -0.43
N GLN A 25 -7.99 -11.16 -0.95
CA GLN A 25 -7.66 -12.39 -0.24
C GLN A 25 -6.18 -12.49 0.14
N HIS A 26 -5.30 -11.82 -0.61
CA HIS A 26 -3.87 -11.79 -0.31
C HIS A 26 -3.50 -10.83 0.81
N LEU A 27 -4.43 -9.98 1.23
CA LEU A 27 -4.19 -9.00 2.29
C LEU A 27 -4.40 -9.57 3.70
N ASP A 28 -4.96 -10.77 3.82
CA ASP A 28 -5.29 -11.38 5.12
C ASP A 28 -4.10 -11.54 6.05
N ASN A 29 -2.92 -11.80 5.49
CA ASN A 29 -1.70 -11.98 6.25
C ASN A 29 -0.74 -10.79 6.15
N ILE A 30 -1.24 -9.65 5.72
CA ILE A 30 -0.45 -8.44 5.53
C ILE A 30 -0.96 -7.38 6.48
N LEU A 31 -0.01 -6.75 7.18
CA LEU A 31 -0.32 -5.61 8.04
C LEU A 31 -0.39 -4.34 7.19
N ILE A 32 -1.44 -3.56 7.37
CA ILE A 32 -1.55 -2.27 6.70
C ILE A 32 -1.39 -1.20 7.77
N THR A 33 -0.35 -0.39 7.66
CA THR A 33 0.04 0.60 8.67
C THR A 33 0.09 1.99 8.06
N VAL A 34 -0.51 2.95 8.74
CA VAL A 34 -0.50 4.35 8.31
C VAL A 34 0.65 5.07 9.03
N GLN A 35 1.48 5.77 8.26
CA GLN A 35 2.49 6.67 8.78
C GLN A 35 2.24 8.05 8.21
N GLN A 36 2.67 9.09 8.93
CA GLN A 36 2.47 10.47 8.48
C GLN A 36 3.32 10.77 7.24
N TRP A 37 4.60 10.45 7.31
CA TRP A 37 5.57 10.68 6.23
C TRP A 37 6.50 9.48 6.09
N PRO A 38 7.00 9.22 4.86
CA PRO A 38 8.00 8.17 4.70
C PRO A 38 9.27 8.50 5.46
N ASP A 39 9.85 7.48 6.10
CA ASP A 39 11.12 7.62 6.79
C ASP A 39 12.24 7.76 5.75
N PRO A 40 13.07 8.82 5.78
CA PRO A 40 14.17 8.98 4.82
C PRO A 40 15.14 7.81 4.81
N ASP A 41 15.41 7.20 5.95
CA ASP A 41 16.30 6.03 6.03
C ASP A 41 15.70 4.83 5.32
N LEU A 42 14.39 4.63 5.45
CA LEU A 42 13.67 3.57 4.77
C LEU A 42 13.71 3.78 3.26
N LEU A 43 13.51 5.00 2.79
CA LEU A 43 13.56 5.34 1.36
C LEU A 43 14.93 5.05 0.78
N GLU A 44 15.99 5.44 1.49
CA GLU A 44 17.37 5.21 1.07
C GLU A 44 17.66 3.71 0.99
N GLU A 45 17.25 2.94 2.00
CA GLU A 45 17.43 1.50 2.07
C GLU A 45 16.74 0.78 0.92
N MET A 46 15.58 1.29 0.51
CA MET A 46 14.80 0.72 -0.59
C MET A 46 15.19 1.25 -1.97
N GLY A 47 16.10 2.21 -2.03
CA GLY A 47 16.57 2.79 -3.30
C GLY A 47 15.63 3.82 -3.92
N TYR A 48 14.71 4.39 -3.15
CA TYR A 48 13.84 5.46 -3.63
C TYR A 48 14.50 6.82 -3.52
N PRO A 49 14.36 7.69 -4.55
CA PRO A 49 14.84 9.07 -4.45
C PRO A 49 14.10 9.82 -3.34
N PRO A 50 14.79 10.60 -2.51
CA PRO A 50 14.16 11.28 -1.38
C PRO A 50 13.19 12.41 -1.77
N ASP A 51 13.22 12.86 -3.01
CA ASP A 51 12.38 13.94 -3.53
C ASP A 51 11.14 13.44 -4.29
N GLU A 52 10.99 12.13 -4.50
CA GLU A 52 9.79 11.60 -5.13
C GLU A 52 8.66 11.45 -4.11
N PRO A 53 7.43 11.89 -4.47
CA PRO A 53 6.29 11.65 -3.61
C PRO A 53 5.96 10.15 -3.57
N LEU A 54 6.04 9.57 -2.38
CA LEU A 54 5.73 8.15 -2.18
C LEU A 54 4.44 8.06 -1.38
N LEU A 55 3.42 7.43 -1.95
CA LEU A 55 2.09 7.30 -1.34
C LEU A 55 1.97 6.06 -0.47
N GLY A 56 2.76 5.03 -0.77
CA GLY A 56 2.79 3.79 -0.01
C GLY A 56 3.93 2.91 -0.45
N VAL A 57 4.24 1.90 0.35
CA VAL A 57 5.32 0.97 0.05
C VAL A 57 5.06 -0.40 0.69
N TYR A 58 5.38 -1.47 -0.04
CA TYR A 58 5.36 -2.81 0.49
C TYR A 58 6.71 -3.14 1.12
N TRP A 59 6.68 -3.62 2.35
CA TRP A 59 7.88 -4.06 3.07
C TRP A 59 7.72 -5.52 3.45
N GLY A 60 8.58 -6.37 2.91
CA GLY A 60 8.51 -7.80 3.19
C GLY A 60 9.50 -8.58 2.33
N VAL A 61 9.53 -9.88 2.55
CA VAL A 61 10.38 -10.78 1.76
C VAL A 61 9.53 -11.35 0.62
N PRO A 62 9.96 -11.18 -0.66
CA PRO A 62 9.23 -11.74 -1.78
C PRO A 62 8.99 -13.25 -1.61
N LEU A 63 7.84 -13.73 -2.09
CA LEU A 63 7.45 -15.13 -1.92
C LEU A 63 8.49 -16.11 -2.46
N ASN A 64 9.14 -15.79 -3.56
CA ASN A 64 10.16 -16.64 -4.18
C ASN A 64 11.49 -16.67 -3.43
N GLU A 65 11.67 -15.82 -2.45
CA GLU A 65 12.88 -15.74 -1.64
C GLU A 65 12.67 -16.28 -0.22
N ARG A 66 11.44 -16.68 0.11
CA ARG A 66 11.13 -17.20 1.45
C ARG A 66 11.60 -18.64 1.62
N SER A 67 12.19 -18.89 2.79
CA SER A 67 12.52 -20.23 3.19
C SER A 67 11.29 -20.96 3.75
N ALA A 68 11.06 -22.19 3.36
CA ALA A 68 9.97 -23.00 3.89
C ALA A 68 10.19 -23.39 5.35
N THR A 69 11.44 -23.34 5.83
CA THR A 69 11.81 -23.76 7.18
C THR A 69 12.01 -22.63 8.16
N GLU A 70 12.13 -21.40 7.66
CA GLU A 70 12.33 -20.21 8.48
C GLU A 70 11.21 -19.22 8.23
N PRO A 71 10.21 -19.15 9.11
CA PRO A 71 9.16 -18.13 8.97
C PRO A 71 9.74 -16.73 9.16
N PRO A 72 9.23 -15.72 8.47
CA PRO A 72 9.73 -14.35 8.62
C PRO A 72 9.53 -13.89 10.06
N LEU A 73 10.50 -13.14 10.59
CA LEU A 73 10.46 -12.61 11.96
C LEU A 73 9.35 -11.55 12.12
N TYR A 74 9.02 -10.84 11.04
CA TYR A 74 8.02 -9.78 11.04
C TYR A 74 7.01 -10.04 9.94
N PRO A 75 5.72 -9.68 10.15
CA PRO A 75 4.73 -9.80 9.09
C PRO A 75 5.04 -8.83 7.96
N ASP A 76 4.69 -9.22 6.74
CA ASP A 76 4.75 -8.29 5.61
C ASP A 76 3.82 -7.12 5.89
N THR A 77 4.25 -5.94 5.49
CA THR A 77 3.54 -4.70 5.80
C THR A 77 3.42 -3.82 4.57
N ILE A 78 2.25 -3.23 4.37
CA ILE A 78 2.08 -2.15 3.41
C ILE A 78 1.97 -0.87 4.24
N TYR A 79 2.90 0.06 4.03
CA TYR A 79 2.84 1.37 4.64
C TYR A 79 2.08 2.31 3.73
N ILE A 80 1.15 3.07 4.32
CA ILE A 80 0.40 4.11 3.63
C ILE A 80 0.80 5.44 4.23
N PHE A 81 1.20 6.39 3.41
CA PHE A 81 1.71 7.67 3.87
C PHE A 81 0.63 8.74 3.80
N LYS A 82 0.12 9.09 4.97
CA LYS A 82 -1.01 10.02 5.14
C LYS A 82 -0.70 11.42 4.61
N GLY A 83 0.48 11.96 4.93
CA GLY A 83 0.86 13.31 4.52
C GLY A 83 0.85 13.50 3.00
N PRO A 84 1.62 12.68 2.26
CA PRO A 84 1.61 12.77 0.79
C PRO A 84 0.24 12.59 0.17
N LEU A 85 -0.56 11.65 0.68
CA LEU A 85 -1.90 11.41 0.17
C LEU A 85 -2.83 12.61 0.40
N GLU A 86 -2.77 13.21 1.59
CA GLU A 86 -3.56 14.39 1.91
C GLU A 86 -3.18 15.60 1.05
N GLU A 87 -1.90 15.75 0.74
CA GLU A 87 -1.43 16.83 -0.12
C GLU A 87 -1.90 16.66 -1.56
N MET A 88 -1.96 15.41 -2.03
CA MET A 88 -2.33 15.11 -3.41
C MET A 88 -3.84 15.19 -3.66
N CYS A 89 -4.65 14.81 -2.68
CA CYS A 89 -6.09 14.67 -2.86
C CYS A 89 -6.87 15.89 -2.40
N ALA A 90 -7.89 16.27 -3.18
CA ALA A 90 -8.74 17.43 -2.88
C ALA A 90 -10.06 17.05 -2.22
N SER A 91 -10.46 15.78 -2.25
CA SER A 91 -11.72 15.31 -1.69
C SER A 91 -11.56 13.95 -1.01
N LEU A 92 -12.53 13.60 -0.17
CA LEU A 92 -12.55 12.29 0.50
C LEU A 92 -12.71 11.16 -0.51
N ALA A 93 -13.50 11.36 -1.56
CA ALA A 93 -13.69 10.36 -2.60
C ALA A 93 -12.39 10.09 -3.36
N GLU A 94 -11.66 11.15 -3.69
CA GLU A 94 -10.36 11.05 -4.35
C GLU A 94 -9.35 10.34 -3.46
N LEU A 95 -9.34 10.67 -2.17
CA LEU A 95 -8.45 10.04 -1.20
C LEU A 95 -8.72 8.53 -1.08
N GLU A 96 -9.97 8.13 -0.99
CA GLU A 96 -10.37 6.72 -0.91
C GLU A 96 -9.91 5.96 -2.16
N GLU A 97 -10.10 6.55 -3.34
CA GLU A 97 -9.68 5.95 -4.60
C GLU A 97 -8.16 5.81 -4.69
N GLU A 98 -7.41 6.85 -4.28
CA GLU A 98 -5.96 6.81 -4.33
C GLU A 98 -5.36 5.79 -3.34
N ILE A 99 -5.97 5.63 -2.18
CA ILE A 99 -5.55 4.61 -1.22
C ILE A 99 -5.80 3.21 -1.81
N GLU A 100 -6.96 3.00 -2.41
CA GLU A 100 -7.28 1.74 -3.08
C GLU A 100 -6.23 1.40 -4.15
N ILE A 101 -5.94 2.35 -5.03
CA ILE A 101 -4.95 2.18 -6.10
C ILE A 101 -3.56 1.89 -5.53
N THR A 102 -3.16 2.61 -4.49
CA THR A 102 -1.86 2.43 -3.85
C THR A 102 -1.71 1.01 -3.27
N VAL A 103 -2.70 0.56 -2.52
CA VAL A 103 -2.67 -0.78 -1.93
C VAL A 103 -2.64 -1.86 -3.01
N VAL A 104 -3.47 -1.72 -4.05
CA VAL A 104 -3.53 -2.69 -5.14
C VAL A 104 -2.20 -2.78 -5.87
N HIS A 105 -1.59 -1.64 -6.20
CA HIS A 105 -0.31 -1.64 -6.91
C HIS A 105 0.80 -2.28 -6.09
N GLU A 106 0.86 -2.00 -4.79
CA GLU A 106 1.89 -2.56 -3.94
C GLU A 106 1.73 -4.08 -3.76
N ILE A 107 0.51 -4.57 -3.51
CA ILE A 107 0.30 -6.01 -3.36
C ILE A 107 0.48 -6.74 -4.70
N ALA A 108 0.08 -6.13 -5.80
CA ALA A 108 0.20 -6.73 -7.13
C ALA A 108 1.67 -7.01 -7.50
N HIS A 109 2.56 -6.07 -7.19
CA HIS A 109 3.99 -6.29 -7.39
C HIS A 109 4.50 -7.49 -6.60
N PHE A 110 4.05 -7.63 -5.37
CA PHE A 110 4.49 -8.70 -4.50
C PHE A 110 4.00 -10.08 -4.96
N ILE A 111 2.72 -10.19 -5.35
CA ILE A 111 2.13 -11.47 -5.75
C ILE A 111 2.29 -11.77 -7.25
N GLY A 112 2.88 -10.85 -8.01
CA GLY A 112 3.18 -11.06 -9.42
C GLY A 112 2.00 -10.94 -10.36
N ILE A 113 1.02 -10.11 -10.03
CA ILE A 113 -0.10 -9.83 -10.95
C ILE A 113 0.43 -9.00 -12.13
N SER A 114 0.09 -9.43 -13.35
CA SER A 114 0.53 -8.73 -14.56
C SER A 114 -0.18 -7.38 -14.73
N GLU A 115 0.48 -6.48 -15.46
CA GLU A 115 -0.14 -5.20 -15.83
C GLU A 115 -1.43 -5.39 -16.60
N GLU A 116 -1.48 -6.39 -17.48
CA GLU A 116 -2.68 -6.72 -18.24
C GLU A 116 -3.85 -7.08 -17.34
N ARG A 117 -3.58 -7.88 -16.31
CA ARG A 117 -4.62 -8.26 -15.35
C ARG A 117 -5.09 -7.08 -14.51
N LEU A 118 -4.17 -6.18 -14.13
CA LEU A 118 -4.53 -4.97 -13.41
C LEU A 118 -5.47 -4.09 -14.23
N VAL A 119 -5.19 -3.93 -15.53
CA VAL A 119 -6.06 -3.17 -16.43
C VAL A 119 -7.44 -3.82 -16.51
N GLU A 120 -7.52 -5.14 -16.65
CA GLU A 120 -8.79 -5.87 -16.66
C GLU A 120 -9.61 -5.65 -15.39
N LEU A 121 -8.93 -5.50 -14.24
CA LEU A 121 -9.58 -5.26 -12.96
C LEU A 121 -9.91 -3.78 -12.72
N GLY A 122 -9.51 -2.89 -13.64
CA GLY A 122 -9.79 -1.46 -13.56
C GLY A 122 -8.70 -0.61 -12.94
N TYR A 123 -7.50 -1.15 -12.78
CA TYR A 123 -6.34 -0.44 -12.24
C TYR A 123 -5.30 -0.21 -13.32
N GLU A 124 -5.08 1.03 -13.66
CA GLU A 124 -4.08 1.43 -14.66
C GLU A 124 -2.87 2.10 -14.04
#